data_4958c246aaeb03fac39bb85670cfb8df
#
_entry.id   4958c246aaeb03fac39bb85670cfb8df
#
_cell.length_a   1.000
_cell.length_b   1.000
_cell.length_c   1.000
_cell.angle_alpha   90.00
_cell.angle_beta   90.00
_cell.angle_gamma   90.00
#
_symmetry.space_group_name_H-M   'P 1'
#
loop_
_entity.id
_entity.type
_entity.pdbx_description
1 polymer ?
#
loop_
_entity_poly.entity_id
_entity_poly.type
_entity_poly.pdbx_seq_one_letter_code
_entity_poly.pdbx_strand_id
1 'polypeptide(L)'
;MYYWRLCEVFYQFRTNNNLSPAELCAFLYDFAPNFISKENTEIPKPSQAWCIGGLIDPAEVYDITFWQANPETKKGDILIHYETSPISAITCIWIAQADGVIDPFFHYYSNTYIGDKIDIPRITLKELQTDKYFSKHPLVRKKFQGVNGWPMSSEDYSELLRMIKAKGFDTDTLPKLYTPTLPKNVSIEIERDVEQQLLEPLLNSMEWYENKDFIRQLPIHAGRGHRVFPDYALHYDNKPDYERAKVLIEAKLHMKNNREVEEAFLQARSYALLLDSSVIVLCDKQCLIIYEKKDSFDRDRYKKYHWVDFENPDIFNELKNKLNYK
;
A
#
# COMPACT_ATOMS: atom_id res chain seq x y z
N MET A 1 6.77 -6.21 -18.95
CA MET A 1 8.06 -6.29 -19.67
C MET A 1 9.23 -6.70 -18.74
N TYR A 2 9.34 -6.21 -17.52
CA TYR A 2 10.41 -6.57 -16.57
C TYR A 2 10.37 -8.02 -16.09
N TYR A 3 9.19 -8.58 -15.82
CA TYR A 3 9.01 -9.95 -15.31
C TYR A 3 9.66 -11.01 -16.24
N TRP A 4 9.34 -10.98 -17.53
CA TRP A 4 9.91 -11.94 -18.51
C TRP A 4 11.42 -11.81 -18.62
N ARG A 5 11.92 -10.59 -18.55
CA ARG A 5 13.38 -10.33 -18.59
C ARG A 5 14.08 -10.88 -17.35
N LEU A 6 13.43 -10.80 -16.19
CA LEU A 6 13.94 -11.38 -14.95
C LEU A 6 13.95 -12.91 -15.01
N CYS A 7 12.86 -13.52 -15.47
CA CYS A 7 12.77 -14.96 -15.66
C CYS A 7 13.83 -15.47 -16.66
N GLU A 8 14.09 -14.72 -17.72
CA GLU A 8 15.12 -15.06 -18.71
C GLU A 8 16.52 -15.02 -18.09
N VAL A 9 16.82 -13.97 -17.32
CA VAL A 9 18.10 -13.85 -16.59
C VAL A 9 18.29 -15.00 -15.60
N PHE A 10 17.27 -15.35 -14.83
CA PHE A 10 17.33 -16.48 -13.90
C PHE A 10 17.46 -17.82 -14.63
N TYR A 11 16.75 -18.00 -15.74
CA TYR A 11 16.91 -19.19 -16.57
C TYR A 11 18.32 -19.34 -17.12
N GLN A 12 18.88 -18.26 -17.66
CA GLN A 12 20.25 -18.22 -18.17
C GLN A 12 21.27 -18.48 -17.04
N PHE A 13 21.13 -17.81 -15.89
CA PHE A 13 22.01 -18.02 -14.74
C PHE A 13 21.96 -19.48 -14.27
N ARG A 14 20.77 -20.05 -14.14
CA ARG A 14 20.57 -21.46 -13.77
C ARG A 14 21.26 -22.39 -14.75
N THR A 15 21.03 -22.18 -16.03
CA THR A 15 21.58 -23.03 -17.10
C THR A 15 23.10 -22.94 -17.16
N ASN A 16 23.65 -21.73 -17.08
CA ASN A 16 25.08 -21.49 -17.11
C ASN A 16 25.83 -22.11 -15.92
N ASN A 17 25.17 -22.22 -14.77
CA ASN A 17 25.73 -22.79 -13.56
C ASN A 17 25.27 -24.23 -13.30
N ASN A 18 24.56 -24.86 -14.24
CA ASN A 18 24.06 -26.23 -14.16
C ASN A 18 23.25 -26.51 -12.88
N LEU A 19 22.43 -25.52 -12.46
CA LEU A 19 21.58 -25.62 -11.27
C LEU A 19 20.20 -26.17 -11.65
N SER A 20 19.63 -27.00 -10.79
CA SER A 20 18.20 -27.29 -10.80
C SER A 20 17.39 -26.04 -10.37
N PRO A 21 16.08 -25.97 -10.63
CA PRO A 21 15.23 -24.89 -10.12
C PRO A 21 15.30 -24.76 -8.59
N ALA A 22 15.33 -25.90 -7.87
CA ALA A 22 15.40 -25.92 -6.41
C ALA A 22 16.72 -25.36 -5.90
N GLU A 23 17.86 -25.70 -6.52
CA GLU A 23 19.18 -25.19 -6.18
C GLU A 23 19.30 -23.69 -6.47
N LEU A 24 18.70 -23.20 -7.56
CA LEU A 24 18.62 -21.76 -7.81
C LEU A 24 17.80 -21.05 -6.73
N CYS A 25 16.65 -21.61 -6.32
CA CYS A 25 15.85 -21.04 -5.24
C CYS A 25 16.63 -20.99 -3.92
N ALA A 26 17.31 -22.10 -3.55
CA ALA A 26 18.16 -22.15 -2.36
C ALA A 26 19.29 -21.11 -2.42
N PHE A 27 19.98 -21.01 -3.57
CA PHE A 27 21.02 -20.01 -3.78
C PHE A 27 20.49 -18.59 -3.61
N LEU A 28 19.35 -18.26 -4.24
CA LEU A 28 18.74 -16.94 -4.12
C LEU A 28 18.28 -16.66 -2.69
N TYR A 29 17.75 -17.66 -1.99
CA TYR A 29 17.35 -17.56 -0.60
C TYR A 29 18.52 -17.24 0.32
N ASP A 30 19.63 -17.97 0.18
CA ASP A 30 20.82 -17.81 1.01
C ASP A 30 21.56 -16.49 0.73
N PHE A 31 21.58 -16.04 -0.53
CA PHE A 31 22.33 -14.85 -0.96
C PHE A 31 21.49 -13.59 -1.11
N ALA A 32 20.16 -13.69 -1.23
CA ALA A 32 19.30 -12.52 -1.42
C ALA A 32 19.46 -11.47 -0.30
N PRO A 33 19.63 -11.81 0.98
CA PRO A 33 19.92 -10.82 2.02
C PRO A 33 21.18 -9.99 1.76
N ASN A 34 22.16 -10.55 1.03
CA ASN A 34 23.40 -9.84 0.65
C ASN A 34 23.21 -8.87 -0.52
N PHE A 35 22.14 -9.04 -1.29
CA PHE A 35 21.77 -8.18 -2.42
C PHE A 35 20.75 -7.11 -2.06
N ILE A 36 20.20 -7.14 -0.84
CA ILE A 36 19.36 -6.04 -0.36
C ILE A 36 20.28 -4.84 -0.22
N SER A 37 20.15 -3.93 -1.16
CA SER A 37 20.95 -2.71 -1.20
C SER A 37 20.82 -1.95 0.11
N LYS A 38 21.93 -1.66 0.77
CA LYS A 38 22.01 -0.77 1.91
C LYS A 38 21.72 0.70 1.55
N GLU A 39 21.54 1.00 0.27
CA GLU A 39 21.38 2.36 -0.23
C GLU A 39 20.01 2.98 0.09
N ASN A 40 19.04 2.19 0.57
CA ASN A 40 17.73 2.70 0.96
C ASN A 40 17.32 2.12 2.31
N THR A 41 18.03 2.53 3.35
CA THR A 41 17.86 2.04 4.74
C THR A 41 16.61 2.62 5.42
N GLU A 42 16.01 3.68 4.89
CA GLU A 42 14.79 4.23 5.47
C GLU A 42 13.62 3.27 5.24
N ILE A 43 13.01 2.86 6.36
CA ILE A 43 11.79 2.08 6.34
C ILE A 43 10.62 3.05 6.34
N PRO A 44 9.73 2.98 5.33
CA PRO A 44 8.53 3.80 5.29
C PRO A 44 7.65 3.59 6.51
N LYS A 45 6.84 4.58 6.85
CA LYS A 45 5.85 4.45 7.92
C LYS A 45 4.86 3.36 7.57
N PRO A 46 4.50 2.48 8.55
CA PRO A 46 3.58 1.38 8.31
C PRO A 46 2.23 1.87 7.81
N SER A 47 1.77 1.36 6.68
CA SER A 47 0.46 1.70 6.13
C SER A 47 -0.58 0.60 6.37
N GLN A 48 -0.13 -0.64 6.58
CA GLN A 48 -0.99 -1.80 6.75
C GLN A 48 -0.39 -2.80 7.74
N ALA A 49 -1.24 -3.65 8.33
CA ALA A 49 -0.83 -4.77 9.15
C ALA A 49 -1.27 -6.09 8.50
N TRP A 50 -0.42 -7.11 8.60
CA TRP A 50 -0.65 -8.45 8.11
C TRP A 50 -0.38 -9.47 9.20
N CYS A 51 -1.05 -10.60 9.16
CA CYS A 51 -0.70 -11.73 10.00
C CYS A 51 0.09 -12.75 9.17
N ILE A 52 1.18 -13.23 9.75
CA ILE A 52 2.02 -14.31 9.21
C ILE A 52 2.15 -15.41 10.26
N GLY A 53 2.55 -16.60 9.85
CA GLY A 53 2.67 -17.69 10.84
C GLY A 53 3.64 -18.76 10.41
N GLY A 54 4.16 -19.46 11.40
CA GLY A 54 5.10 -20.55 11.28
C GLY A 54 5.83 -20.73 12.62
N LEU A 55 6.67 -21.74 12.72
CA LEU A 55 7.61 -21.87 13.81
C LEU A 55 8.86 -21.03 13.50
N ILE A 56 9.32 -20.30 14.48
CA ILE A 56 10.58 -19.58 14.40
C ILE A 56 11.66 -20.50 14.93
N ASP A 57 12.58 -20.96 14.07
CA ASP A 57 13.79 -21.61 14.53
C ASP A 57 14.82 -20.52 14.93
N PRO A 58 15.19 -20.44 16.22
CA PRO A 58 16.17 -19.45 16.67
C PRO A 58 17.53 -19.55 15.97
N ALA A 59 17.87 -20.72 15.42
CA ALA A 59 19.11 -20.93 14.69
C ALA A 59 19.07 -20.39 13.25
N GLU A 60 17.85 -20.16 12.71
CA GLU A 60 17.63 -19.69 11.34
C GLU A 60 17.16 -18.23 11.28
N VAL A 61 17.00 -17.58 12.44
CA VAL A 61 16.58 -16.17 12.50
C VAL A 61 17.81 -15.27 12.36
N TYR A 62 17.93 -14.66 11.19
CA TYR A 62 18.86 -13.57 10.91
C TYR A 62 18.19 -12.21 11.22
N ASP A 63 18.95 -11.14 11.25
CA ASP A 63 18.44 -9.77 11.41
C ASP A 63 17.38 -9.45 10.35
N ILE A 64 17.54 -9.98 9.14
CA ILE A 64 16.58 -9.97 8.05
C ILE A 64 16.42 -11.41 7.56
N THR A 65 15.19 -11.89 7.51
CA THR A 65 14.89 -13.24 7.04
C THR A 65 13.75 -13.22 6.01
N PHE A 66 13.65 -14.28 5.23
CA PHE A 66 12.65 -14.42 4.19
C PHE A 66 11.42 -15.17 4.74
N TRP A 67 10.21 -14.66 4.49
CA TRP A 67 9.01 -15.26 5.03
C TRP A 67 7.84 -15.20 4.05
N GLN A 68 6.96 -16.22 4.11
CA GLN A 68 5.74 -16.23 3.33
C GLN A 68 4.80 -15.09 3.79
N ALA A 69 4.36 -14.26 2.85
CA ALA A 69 3.54 -13.08 3.11
C ALA A 69 2.52 -12.84 1.98
N ASN A 70 1.72 -11.80 2.08
CA ASN A 70 0.84 -11.36 1.01
C ASN A 70 1.63 -10.65 -0.10
N PRO A 71 1.35 -10.87 -1.40
CA PRO A 71 2.02 -10.14 -2.48
C PRO A 71 1.75 -8.62 -2.45
N GLU A 72 0.69 -8.18 -1.76
CA GLU A 72 0.36 -6.77 -1.57
C GLU A 72 1.11 -6.11 -0.41
N THR A 73 1.87 -6.90 0.38
CA THR A 73 2.72 -6.37 1.46
C THR A 73 3.66 -5.31 0.90
N LYS A 74 3.81 -4.20 1.62
CA LYS A 74 4.73 -3.12 1.28
C LYS A 74 5.87 -3.03 2.30
N LYS A 75 7.04 -2.60 1.83
CA LYS A 75 8.13 -2.24 2.74
C LYS A 75 7.61 -1.29 3.82
N GLY A 76 7.90 -1.59 5.07
CA GLY A 76 7.43 -0.85 6.25
C GLY A 76 6.15 -1.41 6.88
N ASP A 77 5.39 -2.27 6.21
CA ASP A 77 4.19 -2.87 6.78
C ASP A 77 4.47 -3.69 8.04
N ILE A 78 3.48 -3.73 8.92
CA ILE A 78 3.54 -4.47 10.18
C ILE A 78 3.18 -5.92 9.93
N LEU A 79 4.01 -6.84 10.44
CA LEU A 79 3.81 -8.27 10.29
C LEU A 79 3.66 -8.91 11.68
N ILE A 80 2.43 -9.30 12.02
CA ILE A 80 2.08 -9.93 13.29
C ILE A 80 2.34 -11.42 13.17
N HIS A 81 3.26 -11.96 13.96
CA HIS A 81 3.68 -13.35 13.84
C HIS A 81 2.96 -14.27 14.83
N TYR A 82 2.24 -15.23 14.29
CA TYR A 82 1.63 -16.32 15.04
C TYR A 82 2.50 -17.58 14.94
N GLU A 83 3.13 -17.96 16.02
CA GLU A 83 3.81 -19.25 16.11
C GLU A 83 2.79 -20.39 16.20
N THR A 84 2.94 -21.35 15.28
CA THR A 84 2.05 -22.53 15.19
C THR A 84 2.30 -23.52 16.36
N SER A 85 1.61 -24.67 16.33
CA SER A 85 1.83 -25.72 17.35
C SER A 85 3.32 -26.15 17.40
N PRO A 86 3.91 -26.33 18.59
CA PRO A 86 3.25 -26.46 19.92
C PRO A 86 2.99 -25.13 20.64
N ILE A 87 3.50 -24.00 20.15
CA ILE A 87 3.43 -22.70 20.86
C ILE A 87 2.02 -22.13 20.80
N SER A 88 1.41 -22.12 19.64
CA SER A 88 0.04 -21.66 19.38
C SER A 88 -0.27 -20.28 19.98
N ALA A 89 0.55 -19.29 19.65
CA ALA A 89 0.45 -17.92 20.18
C ALA A 89 1.01 -16.87 19.21
N ILE A 90 0.53 -15.64 19.30
CA ILE A 90 1.21 -14.47 18.76
C ILE A 90 2.37 -14.14 19.70
N THR A 91 3.59 -14.04 19.18
CA THR A 91 4.82 -13.93 19.98
C THR A 91 5.66 -12.72 19.66
N CYS A 92 5.59 -12.22 18.46
CA CYS A 92 6.38 -11.07 18.04
C CYS A 92 5.72 -10.31 16.88
N ILE A 93 6.26 -9.12 16.63
CA ILE A 93 5.94 -8.25 15.50
C ILE A 93 7.22 -8.03 14.71
N TRP A 94 7.12 -8.09 13.40
CA TRP A 94 8.18 -7.78 12.45
C TRP A 94 7.79 -6.59 11.59
N ILE A 95 8.77 -6.01 10.91
CA ILE A 95 8.56 -5.01 9.87
C ILE A 95 8.99 -5.59 8.52
N ALA A 96 8.15 -5.39 7.51
CA ALA A 96 8.51 -5.76 6.14
C ALA A 96 9.68 -4.92 5.64
N GLN A 97 10.77 -5.58 5.25
CA GLN A 97 12.00 -4.94 4.76
C GLN A 97 11.97 -4.72 3.25
N ALA A 98 11.02 -5.36 2.56
CA ALA A 98 10.84 -5.26 1.11
C ALA A 98 9.35 -5.39 0.76
N ASP A 99 8.99 -4.97 -0.45
CA ASP A 99 7.67 -5.25 -1.03
C ASP A 99 7.47 -6.77 -1.20
N GLY A 100 6.22 -7.21 -1.06
CA GLY A 100 5.84 -8.59 -1.34
C GLY A 100 6.09 -8.96 -2.81
N VAL A 101 6.57 -10.17 -3.03
CA VAL A 101 6.82 -10.72 -4.36
C VAL A 101 6.17 -12.08 -4.52
N ILE A 102 5.60 -12.34 -5.69
CA ILE A 102 5.15 -13.68 -6.07
C ILE A 102 6.38 -14.46 -6.50
N ASP A 103 6.58 -15.65 -5.92
CA ASP A 103 7.69 -16.51 -6.27
C ASP A 103 7.62 -16.86 -7.77
N PRO A 104 8.66 -16.56 -8.56
CA PRO A 104 8.64 -16.82 -10.00
C PRO A 104 8.66 -18.29 -10.37
N PHE A 105 9.02 -19.18 -9.44
CA PHE A 105 9.07 -20.62 -9.67
C PHE A 105 7.86 -21.36 -9.10
N PHE A 106 7.31 -20.81 -8.00
CA PHE A 106 6.14 -21.34 -7.31
C PHE A 106 5.06 -20.27 -7.23
N HIS A 107 4.38 -20.00 -8.32
CA HIS A 107 3.41 -18.91 -8.48
C HIS A 107 2.29 -18.84 -7.43
N TYR A 108 2.15 -19.86 -6.59
CA TYR A 108 1.21 -19.91 -5.48
C TYR A 108 1.84 -19.47 -4.14
N TYR A 109 3.16 -19.24 -4.11
CA TYR A 109 3.83 -18.62 -2.96
C TYR A 109 4.10 -17.14 -3.21
N SER A 110 3.87 -16.35 -2.20
CA SER A 110 4.31 -14.97 -2.15
C SER A 110 5.08 -14.75 -0.86
N ASN A 111 6.11 -13.94 -0.94
CA ASN A 111 7.11 -13.79 0.11
C ASN A 111 7.50 -12.34 0.26
N THR A 112 8.04 -12.00 1.42
CA THR A 112 8.74 -10.73 1.68
C THR A 112 9.94 -10.97 2.60
N TYR A 113 10.80 -9.98 2.73
CA TYR A 113 11.81 -9.94 3.77
C TYR A 113 11.24 -9.30 5.03
N ILE A 114 11.47 -9.92 6.18
CA ILE A 114 11.04 -9.44 7.49
C ILE A 114 12.27 -9.14 8.35
N GLY A 115 12.22 -8.08 9.13
CA GLY A 115 13.28 -7.65 10.03
C GLY A 115 12.73 -6.85 11.20
N ASP A 116 13.61 -6.21 11.97
CA ASP A 116 13.26 -5.36 13.12
C ASP A 116 12.29 -6.05 14.08
N LYS A 117 12.60 -7.30 14.44
CA LYS A 117 11.79 -8.13 15.35
C LYS A 117 11.60 -7.48 16.71
N ILE A 118 10.35 -7.39 17.14
CA ILE A 118 9.98 -6.95 18.47
C ILE A 118 9.25 -8.10 19.15
N ASP A 119 9.86 -8.69 20.19
CA ASP A 119 9.21 -9.72 20.99
C ASP A 119 8.15 -9.10 21.90
N ILE A 120 6.97 -9.73 21.95
CA ILE A 120 5.84 -9.29 22.77
C ILE A 120 5.44 -10.39 23.76
N PRO A 121 4.72 -10.05 24.85
CA PRO A 121 4.11 -11.07 25.70
C PRO A 121 3.20 -11.98 24.88
N ARG A 122 3.38 -13.30 25.02
CA ARG A 122 2.60 -14.29 24.27
C ARG A 122 1.11 -14.08 24.42
N ILE A 123 0.40 -13.94 23.31
CA ILE A 123 -1.05 -13.94 23.24
C ILE A 123 -1.48 -15.29 22.69
N THR A 124 -1.91 -16.19 23.54
CA THR A 124 -2.22 -17.58 23.18
C THR A 124 -3.50 -17.67 22.36
N LEU A 125 -3.64 -18.73 21.56
CA LEU A 125 -4.88 -19.02 20.84
C LEU A 125 -6.08 -19.09 21.78
N LYS A 126 -5.89 -19.65 22.99
CA LYS A 126 -6.96 -19.75 23.99
C LYS A 126 -7.43 -18.38 24.46
N GLU A 127 -6.51 -17.45 24.70
CA GLU A 127 -6.84 -16.06 25.06
C GLU A 127 -7.60 -15.36 23.92
N LEU A 128 -7.13 -15.50 22.67
CA LEU A 128 -7.82 -14.96 21.50
C LEU A 128 -9.25 -15.54 21.35
N GLN A 129 -9.43 -16.83 21.58
CA GLN A 129 -10.74 -17.49 21.49
C GLN A 129 -11.71 -17.05 22.60
N THR A 130 -11.22 -16.57 23.73
CA THR A 130 -12.03 -16.08 24.86
C THR A 130 -12.18 -14.56 24.88
N ASP A 131 -11.39 -13.85 24.09
CA ASP A 131 -11.48 -12.39 24.00
C ASP A 131 -12.79 -11.96 23.32
N LYS A 132 -13.37 -10.86 23.81
CA LYS A 132 -14.66 -10.35 23.32
C LYS A 132 -14.64 -9.96 21.82
N TYR A 133 -13.48 -9.52 21.30
CA TYR A 133 -13.29 -9.12 19.90
C TYR A 133 -12.82 -10.31 19.07
N PHE A 134 -11.67 -10.88 19.43
CA PHE A 134 -11.00 -11.91 18.65
C PHE A 134 -11.74 -13.24 18.57
N SER A 135 -12.62 -13.57 19.53
CA SER A 135 -13.44 -14.80 19.46
C SER A 135 -14.30 -14.87 18.19
N LYS A 136 -14.64 -13.72 17.61
CA LYS A 136 -15.42 -13.61 16.38
C LYS A 136 -14.54 -13.50 15.12
N HIS A 137 -13.25 -13.22 15.28
CA HIS A 137 -12.34 -13.00 14.16
C HIS A 137 -12.17 -14.27 13.32
N PRO A 138 -12.29 -14.17 11.96
CA PRO A 138 -12.26 -15.37 11.10
C PRO A 138 -11.00 -16.22 11.26
N LEU A 139 -9.83 -15.57 11.41
CA LEU A 139 -8.54 -16.25 11.53
C LEU A 139 -8.46 -17.05 12.86
N VAL A 140 -8.95 -16.49 13.96
CA VAL A 140 -9.00 -17.17 15.27
C VAL A 140 -9.97 -18.36 15.22
N ARG A 141 -11.14 -18.21 14.58
CA ARG A 141 -12.10 -19.31 14.37
C ARG A 141 -11.52 -20.44 13.55
N LYS A 142 -10.66 -20.14 12.57
CA LYS A 142 -9.91 -21.12 11.76
C LYS A 142 -8.65 -21.63 12.44
N LYS A 143 -8.39 -21.24 13.70
CA LYS A 143 -7.17 -21.59 14.45
C LYS A 143 -5.89 -21.26 13.67
N PHE A 144 -5.88 -20.09 13.02
CA PHE A 144 -4.79 -19.58 12.18
C PHE A 144 -4.44 -20.46 10.97
N GLN A 145 -5.34 -21.31 10.50
CA GLN A 145 -5.15 -21.98 9.21
C GLN A 145 -5.17 -20.97 8.06
N GLY A 146 -4.16 -20.99 7.22
CA GLY A 146 -3.98 -20.03 6.11
C GLY A 146 -3.61 -18.63 6.61
N VAL A 147 -2.82 -18.53 7.65
CA VAL A 147 -2.44 -17.27 8.30
C VAL A 147 -1.54 -16.38 7.45
N ASN A 148 -0.68 -16.97 6.62
CA ASN A 148 0.33 -16.21 5.91
C ASN A 148 -0.28 -15.21 4.91
N GLY A 149 -0.01 -13.93 5.17
CA GLY A 149 -0.52 -12.82 4.38
C GLY A 149 -2.00 -12.49 4.66
N TRP A 150 -2.55 -12.85 5.81
CA TRP A 150 -3.90 -12.45 6.18
C TRP A 150 -3.94 -10.96 6.55
N PRO A 151 -4.80 -10.15 5.90
CA PRO A 151 -4.91 -8.73 6.22
C PRO A 151 -5.50 -8.52 7.62
N MET A 152 -4.89 -7.63 8.38
CA MET A 152 -5.36 -7.19 9.68
C MET A 152 -5.82 -5.75 9.56
N SER A 153 -7.08 -5.47 9.91
CA SER A 153 -7.58 -4.10 9.92
C SER A 153 -6.91 -3.26 11.01
N SER A 154 -7.05 -1.95 10.93
CA SER A 154 -6.56 -1.04 11.97
C SER A 154 -7.23 -1.33 13.33
N GLU A 155 -8.48 -1.78 13.31
CA GLU A 155 -9.21 -2.23 14.52
C GLU A 155 -8.62 -3.52 15.07
N ASP A 156 -8.34 -4.52 14.22
CA ASP A 156 -7.69 -5.77 14.64
C ASP A 156 -6.35 -5.48 15.33
N TYR A 157 -5.54 -4.62 14.73
CA TYR A 157 -4.25 -4.25 15.30
C TYR A 157 -4.41 -3.50 16.63
N SER A 158 -5.35 -2.57 16.72
CA SER A 158 -5.64 -1.81 17.95
C SER A 158 -6.10 -2.74 19.09
N GLU A 159 -6.96 -3.70 18.78
CA GLU A 159 -7.42 -4.70 19.79
C GLU A 159 -6.28 -5.64 20.21
N LEU A 160 -5.36 -5.99 19.29
CA LEU A 160 -4.16 -6.73 19.66
C LEU A 160 -3.27 -5.91 20.60
N LEU A 161 -3.04 -4.62 20.31
CA LEU A 161 -2.29 -3.72 21.20
C LEU A 161 -2.95 -3.62 22.58
N ARG A 162 -4.28 -3.58 22.66
CA ARG A 162 -5.02 -3.64 23.94
C ARG A 162 -4.68 -4.89 24.74
N MET A 163 -4.65 -6.06 24.10
CA MET A 163 -4.30 -7.33 24.77
C MET A 163 -2.84 -7.35 25.22
N ILE A 164 -1.93 -6.84 24.41
CA ILE A 164 -0.50 -6.72 24.74
C ILE A 164 -0.31 -5.80 25.95
N LYS A 165 -0.95 -4.62 25.93
CA LYS A 165 -0.92 -3.66 27.03
C LYS A 165 -1.48 -4.23 28.34
N ALA A 166 -2.54 -5.03 28.27
CA ALA A 166 -3.12 -5.69 29.43
C ALA A 166 -2.15 -6.68 30.11
N LYS A 167 -1.10 -7.12 29.42
CA LYS A 167 -0.01 -7.94 29.95
C LYS A 167 1.17 -7.12 30.48
N GLY A 168 1.03 -5.81 30.57
CA GLY A 168 2.04 -4.90 31.12
C GLY A 168 3.14 -4.50 30.16
N PHE A 169 2.99 -4.74 28.86
CA PHE A 169 3.97 -4.33 27.85
C PHE A 169 3.73 -2.88 27.41
N ASP A 170 4.80 -2.15 27.22
CA ASP A 170 4.74 -0.78 26.70
C ASP A 170 4.47 -0.78 25.19
N THR A 171 3.22 -0.56 24.81
CA THR A 171 2.79 -0.53 23.41
C THR A 171 3.21 0.72 22.66
N ASP A 172 3.76 1.74 23.32
CA ASP A 172 4.28 2.93 22.63
C ASP A 172 5.60 2.64 21.92
N THR A 173 6.26 1.55 22.25
CA THR A 173 7.44 1.02 21.56
C THR A 173 7.11 0.25 20.27
N LEU A 174 5.84 -0.13 20.07
CA LEU A 174 5.41 -0.88 18.91
C LEU A 174 5.11 0.05 17.73
N PRO A 175 5.30 -0.43 16.49
CA PRO A 175 4.98 0.35 15.30
C PRO A 175 3.49 0.73 15.29
N LYS A 176 3.19 1.94 14.84
CA LYS A 176 1.82 2.45 14.73
C LYS A 176 1.47 2.61 13.26
N LEU A 177 0.27 2.20 12.87
CA LEU A 177 -0.24 2.44 11.54
C LEU A 177 -0.27 3.94 11.27
N TYR A 178 0.24 4.33 10.12
CA TYR A 178 0.34 5.73 9.74
C TYR A 178 -0.99 6.26 9.20
N THR A 179 -1.35 7.44 9.67
CA THR A 179 -2.41 8.25 9.09
C THR A 179 -1.91 9.66 8.83
N PRO A 180 -2.37 10.31 7.75
CA PRO A 180 -2.02 11.69 7.51
C PRO A 180 -2.62 12.59 8.57
N THR A 181 -1.88 13.61 8.98
CA THR A 181 -2.42 14.72 9.74
C THR A 181 -2.79 15.82 8.77
N LEU A 182 -4.04 15.84 8.32
CA LEU A 182 -4.54 16.90 7.47
C LEU A 182 -4.78 18.17 8.28
N PRO A 183 -4.54 19.34 7.71
CA PRO A 183 -4.77 20.60 8.39
C PRO A 183 -6.24 20.74 8.82
N LYS A 184 -6.47 21.06 10.11
CA LYS A 184 -7.81 21.37 10.64
C LYS A 184 -8.01 22.88 10.66
N ASN A 185 -9.24 23.33 10.39
CA ASN A 185 -9.61 24.75 10.41
C ASN A 185 -8.89 25.62 9.35
N VAL A 186 -8.72 25.09 8.16
CA VAL A 186 -8.18 25.84 7.03
C VAL A 186 -9.24 26.78 6.43
N SER A 187 -8.84 28.01 6.09
CA SER A 187 -9.70 28.92 5.31
C SER A 187 -9.55 28.57 3.83
N ILE A 188 -10.60 28.07 3.23
CA ILE A 188 -10.65 27.68 1.79
C ILE A 188 -11.62 28.62 1.09
N GLU A 189 -11.07 29.57 0.34
CA GLU A 189 -11.82 30.62 -0.34
C GLU A 189 -11.77 30.47 -1.87
N ILE A 190 -10.70 29.92 -2.38
CA ILE A 190 -10.49 29.69 -3.81
C ILE A 190 -10.08 28.25 -4.08
N GLU A 191 -10.15 27.83 -5.33
CA GLU A 191 -9.81 26.47 -5.79
C GLU A 191 -8.36 26.09 -5.42
N ARG A 192 -7.44 27.06 -5.54
CA ARG A 192 -6.05 26.88 -5.18
C ARG A 192 -5.83 26.54 -3.69
N ASP A 193 -6.71 26.97 -2.81
CA ASP A 193 -6.63 26.60 -1.40
C ASP A 193 -6.95 25.11 -1.17
N VAL A 194 -7.88 24.55 -1.93
CA VAL A 194 -8.17 23.09 -1.93
C VAL A 194 -6.93 22.31 -2.29
N GLU A 195 -6.25 22.73 -3.35
CA GLU A 195 -5.01 22.10 -3.79
C GLU A 195 -3.93 22.16 -2.70
N GLN A 196 -3.60 23.35 -2.23
CA GLN A 196 -2.44 23.58 -1.33
C GLN A 196 -2.68 23.12 0.09
N GLN A 197 -3.90 23.22 0.59
CA GLN A 197 -4.19 22.99 2.01
C GLN A 197 -4.79 21.59 2.28
N LEU A 198 -5.29 20.91 1.27
CA LEU A 198 -5.87 19.57 1.43
C LEU A 198 -5.18 18.53 0.53
N LEU A 199 -5.14 18.75 -0.79
CA LEU A 199 -4.64 17.75 -1.73
C LEU A 199 -3.11 17.55 -1.62
N GLU A 200 -2.32 18.61 -1.71
CA GLU A 200 -0.86 18.51 -1.63
C GLU A 200 -0.39 17.89 -0.29
N PRO A 201 -0.93 18.28 0.89
CA PRO A 201 -0.60 17.60 2.15
C PRO A 201 -0.96 16.11 2.15
N LEU A 202 -2.07 15.72 1.50
CA LEU A 202 -2.47 14.33 1.36
C LEU A 202 -1.47 13.56 0.47
N LEU A 203 -1.09 14.10 -0.70
CA LEU A 203 -0.11 13.49 -1.59
C LEU A 203 1.27 13.37 -0.92
N ASN A 204 1.71 14.41 -0.22
CA ASN A 204 2.97 14.40 0.53
C ASN A 204 2.95 13.35 1.66
N SER A 205 1.79 13.11 2.28
CA SER A 205 1.67 12.04 3.29
C SER A 205 1.74 10.63 2.69
N MET A 206 1.54 10.50 1.38
CA MET A 206 1.81 9.25 0.64
C MET A 206 3.27 9.13 0.21
N GLU A 207 4.13 10.11 0.58
CA GLU A 207 5.53 10.24 0.16
C GLU A 207 5.67 10.51 -1.35
N TRP A 208 4.67 11.17 -1.94
CA TRP A 208 4.69 11.60 -3.34
C TRP A 208 4.98 13.10 -3.43
N TYR A 209 5.91 13.44 -4.30
CA TYR A 209 6.47 14.78 -4.42
C TYR A 209 6.31 15.33 -5.84
N GLU A 210 6.09 16.64 -5.92
CA GLU A 210 6.00 17.34 -7.21
C GLU A 210 7.29 17.16 -8.04
N ASN A 211 7.12 17.02 -9.35
CA ASN A 211 8.16 16.75 -10.35
C ASN A 211 8.87 15.38 -10.23
N LYS A 212 8.46 14.55 -9.29
CA LYS A 212 8.93 13.17 -9.15
C LYS A 212 7.78 12.18 -9.37
N ASP A 213 6.77 12.25 -8.54
CA ASP A 213 5.65 11.31 -8.52
C ASP A 213 4.39 11.92 -9.17
N PHE A 214 4.27 13.24 -9.12
CA PHE A 214 3.23 14.00 -9.79
C PHE A 214 3.74 15.31 -10.39
N ILE A 215 2.99 15.82 -11.35
CA ILE A 215 3.20 17.15 -11.95
C ILE A 215 1.89 17.92 -11.94
N ARG A 216 1.99 19.22 -11.74
CA ARG A 216 0.87 20.14 -11.83
C ARG A 216 0.80 20.73 -13.24
N GLN A 217 -0.42 20.92 -13.73
CA GLN A 217 -0.67 21.56 -15.00
C GLN A 217 0.17 20.96 -16.17
N LEU A 218 0.16 19.62 -16.28
CA LEU A 218 0.82 18.93 -17.38
C LEU A 218 0.27 19.46 -18.71
N PRO A 219 1.10 20.05 -19.58
CA PRO A 219 0.62 20.57 -20.87
C PRO A 219 0.32 19.41 -21.82
N ILE A 220 -0.94 19.21 -22.17
CA ILE A 220 -1.39 18.17 -23.09
C ILE A 220 -1.72 18.79 -24.43
N HIS A 221 -1.25 18.20 -25.52
CA HIS A 221 -1.63 18.61 -26.87
C HIS A 221 -3.06 18.16 -27.22
N ALA A 222 -3.96 19.13 -27.44
CA ALA A 222 -5.37 18.89 -27.78
C ALA A 222 -5.66 19.13 -29.28
N GLY A 223 -4.65 19.07 -30.14
CA GLY A 223 -4.72 19.32 -31.60
C GLY A 223 -4.68 20.81 -31.98
N ARG A 224 -4.32 21.10 -33.24
CA ARG A 224 -4.24 22.45 -33.86
C ARG A 224 -3.52 23.51 -33.00
N GLY A 225 -2.50 23.14 -32.26
CA GLY A 225 -1.73 24.04 -31.40
C GLY A 225 -2.39 24.44 -30.09
N HIS A 226 -3.56 23.89 -29.75
CA HIS A 226 -4.19 24.09 -28.46
C HIS A 226 -3.61 23.13 -27.43
N ARG A 227 -3.41 23.65 -26.21
CA ARG A 227 -3.01 22.86 -25.04
C ARG A 227 -4.08 22.96 -23.97
N VAL A 228 -4.26 21.87 -23.25
CA VAL A 228 -5.10 21.79 -22.06
C VAL A 228 -4.24 21.37 -20.88
N PHE A 229 -4.65 21.73 -19.68
CA PHE A 229 -3.85 21.60 -18.48
C PHE A 229 -4.71 21.00 -17.36
N PRO A 230 -4.60 19.70 -17.05
CA PRO A 230 -5.20 19.15 -15.85
C PRO A 230 -4.50 19.71 -14.62
N ASP A 231 -5.20 19.80 -13.49
CA ASP A 231 -4.61 20.35 -12.27
C ASP A 231 -3.44 19.50 -11.79
N TYR A 232 -3.62 18.16 -11.71
CA TYR A 232 -2.55 17.22 -11.33
C TYR A 232 -2.57 15.97 -12.21
N ALA A 233 -1.38 15.49 -12.56
CA ALA A 233 -1.13 14.23 -13.23
C ALA A 233 -0.12 13.41 -12.42
N LEU A 234 -0.51 12.18 -11.99
CA LEU A 234 0.33 11.29 -11.20
C LEU A 234 0.84 10.13 -12.08
N HIS A 235 2.04 9.63 -11.73
CA HIS A 235 2.71 8.56 -12.47
C HIS A 235 2.77 8.89 -13.97
N TYR A 236 3.30 10.06 -14.27
CA TYR A 236 3.25 10.70 -15.57
C TYR A 236 4.49 10.43 -16.44
N ASP A 237 4.31 10.51 -17.75
CA ASP A 237 5.38 10.65 -18.74
C ASP A 237 5.13 11.96 -19.50
N ASN A 238 6.11 12.86 -19.48
CA ASN A 238 6.02 14.18 -20.11
C ASN A 238 6.85 14.23 -21.41
N LYS A 239 6.73 13.19 -22.25
CA LYS A 239 7.33 13.24 -23.59
C LYS A 239 6.43 14.01 -24.53
N PRO A 240 6.96 15.07 -25.22
CA PRO A 240 6.16 15.84 -26.16
C PRO A 240 5.41 14.95 -27.17
N ASP A 241 4.12 15.21 -27.36
CA ASP A 241 3.18 14.45 -28.20
C ASP A 241 2.87 13.00 -27.75
N TYR A 242 3.40 12.58 -26.61
CA TYR A 242 3.18 11.26 -26.00
C TYR A 242 2.96 11.36 -24.49
N GLU A 243 2.38 12.46 -24.04
CA GLU A 243 2.07 12.67 -22.63
C GLU A 243 1.13 11.57 -22.12
N ARG A 244 1.42 11.03 -20.95
CA ARG A 244 0.64 9.98 -20.27
C ARG A 244 0.59 10.25 -18.77
N ALA A 245 -0.49 9.87 -18.14
CA ALA A 245 -0.58 9.85 -16.68
C ALA A 245 -1.54 8.74 -16.24
N LYS A 246 -1.18 7.98 -15.23
CA LYS A 246 -2.05 6.90 -14.73
C LYS A 246 -3.24 7.43 -13.95
N VAL A 247 -3.02 8.49 -13.18
CA VAL A 247 -4.04 9.14 -12.38
C VAL A 247 -4.10 10.62 -12.76
N LEU A 248 -5.31 11.11 -12.92
CA LEU A 248 -5.60 12.51 -13.13
C LEU A 248 -6.43 13.04 -11.97
N ILE A 249 -6.07 14.20 -11.45
CA ILE A 249 -6.84 14.87 -10.40
C ILE A 249 -7.27 16.25 -10.90
N GLU A 250 -8.54 16.56 -10.68
CA GLU A 250 -9.15 17.86 -10.97
C GLU A 250 -9.71 18.43 -9.65
N ALA A 251 -9.30 19.61 -9.29
CA ALA A 251 -9.73 20.31 -8.07
C ALA A 251 -10.83 21.32 -8.40
N LYS A 252 -11.76 21.48 -7.50
CA LYS A 252 -12.80 22.52 -7.55
C LYS A 252 -12.98 23.14 -6.17
N LEU A 253 -13.36 24.40 -6.11
CA LEU A 253 -13.68 25.01 -4.82
C LEU A 253 -14.88 24.32 -4.19
N HIS A 254 -15.91 24.02 -5.00
CA HIS A 254 -17.15 23.38 -4.61
C HIS A 254 -17.69 22.46 -5.70
N MET A 255 -18.33 21.37 -5.27
CA MET A 255 -19.17 20.52 -6.10
C MET A 255 -20.50 20.29 -5.34
N LYS A 256 -21.35 21.34 -5.28
CA LYS A 256 -22.54 21.40 -4.38
C LYS A 256 -23.69 20.51 -4.83
N ASN A 257 -23.75 20.18 -6.11
CA ASN A 257 -24.84 19.43 -6.69
C ASN A 257 -24.36 18.49 -7.80
N ASN A 258 -25.21 17.56 -8.19
CA ASN A 258 -24.88 16.54 -9.19
C ASN A 258 -24.46 17.13 -10.55
N ARG A 259 -24.96 18.30 -10.93
CA ARG A 259 -24.59 18.95 -12.18
C ARG A 259 -23.15 19.44 -12.15
N GLU A 260 -22.73 20.07 -11.07
CA GLU A 260 -21.33 20.53 -10.90
C GLU A 260 -20.36 19.36 -10.87
N VAL A 261 -20.72 18.25 -10.20
CA VAL A 261 -19.95 17.00 -10.22
C VAL A 261 -19.86 16.44 -11.63
N GLU A 262 -20.97 16.44 -12.39
CA GLU A 262 -21.00 15.95 -13.77
C GLU A 262 -20.12 16.81 -14.70
N GLU A 263 -20.19 18.14 -14.58
CA GLU A 263 -19.36 19.08 -15.36
C GLU A 263 -17.87 18.84 -15.08
N ALA A 264 -17.47 18.72 -13.80
CA ALA A 264 -16.09 18.39 -13.42
C ALA A 264 -15.65 17.01 -13.93
N PHE A 265 -16.53 16.01 -13.83
CA PHE A 265 -16.26 14.66 -14.35
C PHE A 265 -16.04 14.66 -15.86
N LEU A 266 -16.87 15.35 -16.63
CA LEU A 266 -16.73 15.41 -18.08
C LEU A 266 -15.44 16.12 -18.50
N GLN A 267 -15.06 17.20 -17.80
CA GLN A 267 -13.78 17.87 -17.98
C GLN A 267 -12.62 16.92 -17.72
N ALA A 268 -12.55 16.32 -16.54
CA ALA A 268 -11.51 15.38 -16.13
C ALA A 268 -11.45 14.15 -17.05
N ARG A 269 -12.60 13.61 -17.46
CA ARG A 269 -12.68 12.49 -18.41
C ARG A 269 -12.08 12.84 -19.75
N SER A 270 -12.27 14.06 -20.25
CA SER A 270 -11.69 14.48 -21.54
C SER A 270 -10.16 14.48 -21.47
N TYR A 271 -9.58 14.96 -20.38
CA TYR A 271 -8.13 14.94 -20.15
C TYR A 271 -7.61 13.50 -19.94
N ALA A 272 -8.34 12.70 -19.17
CA ALA A 272 -7.99 11.31 -18.91
C ALA A 272 -7.95 10.45 -20.17
N LEU A 273 -8.80 10.74 -21.15
CA LEU A 273 -8.78 10.08 -22.46
C LEU A 273 -7.54 10.46 -23.27
N LEU A 274 -7.09 11.72 -23.22
CA LEU A 274 -5.88 12.18 -23.88
C LEU A 274 -4.62 11.60 -23.25
N LEU A 275 -4.59 11.46 -21.92
CA LEU A 275 -3.44 10.96 -21.15
C LEU A 275 -3.42 9.43 -21.00
N ASP A 276 -4.45 8.72 -21.49
CA ASP A 276 -4.68 7.29 -21.26
C ASP A 276 -4.67 6.92 -19.76
N SER A 277 -5.37 7.74 -18.97
CA SER A 277 -5.44 7.54 -17.54
C SER A 277 -6.39 6.39 -17.18
N SER A 278 -6.10 5.73 -16.07
CA SER A 278 -6.90 4.64 -15.51
C SER A 278 -7.75 5.08 -14.33
N VAL A 279 -7.40 6.21 -13.71
CA VAL A 279 -8.11 6.77 -12.55
C VAL A 279 -8.34 8.26 -12.74
N ILE A 280 -9.53 8.71 -12.42
CA ILE A 280 -9.89 10.12 -12.28
C ILE A 280 -10.21 10.39 -10.82
N VAL A 281 -9.70 11.48 -10.29
CA VAL A 281 -10.02 12.00 -8.97
C VAL A 281 -10.59 13.40 -9.14
N LEU A 282 -11.77 13.63 -8.56
CA LEU A 282 -12.29 14.97 -8.37
C LEU A 282 -12.18 15.31 -6.89
N CYS A 283 -11.74 16.50 -6.55
CA CYS A 283 -11.74 16.93 -5.17
C CYS A 283 -12.26 18.36 -5.00
N ASP A 284 -12.91 18.59 -3.88
CA ASP A 284 -13.31 19.92 -3.43
C ASP A 284 -13.02 20.09 -1.94
N LYS A 285 -13.41 21.21 -1.35
CA LYS A 285 -13.17 21.45 0.08
C LYS A 285 -13.85 20.48 1.02
N GLN A 286 -14.78 19.63 0.56
CA GLN A 286 -15.53 18.70 1.39
C GLN A 286 -15.11 17.25 1.20
N CYS A 287 -14.77 16.87 -0.03
CA CYS A 287 -14.62 15.47 -0.39
C CYS A 287 -13.67 15.24 -1.57
N LEU A 288 -13.33 13.97 -1.73
CA LEU A 288 -12.60 13.42 -2.85
C LEU A 288 -13.42 12.29 -3.45
N ILE A 289 -13.60 12.29 -4.78
CA ILE A 289 -14.39 11.32 -5.54
C ILE A 289 -13.46 10.63 -6.53
N ILE A 290 -13.42 9.29 -6.51
CA ILE A 290 -12.57 8.48 -7.38
C ILE A 290 -13.41 7.70 -8.36
N TYR A 291 -13.02 7.75 -9.63
CA TYR A 291 -13.55 6.95 -10.72
C TYR A 291 -12.43 6.06 -11.26
N GLU A 292 -12.64 4.77 -11.25
CA GLU A 292 -11.70 3.79 -11.81
C GLU A 292 -12.21 3.32 -13.18
N LYS A 293 -11.34 3.38 -14.20
CA LYS A 293 -11.64 2.89 -15.54
C LYS A 293 -11.68 1.36 -15.52
N LYS A 294 -12.77 0.77 -16.03
CA LYS A 294 -12.80 -0.62 -16.45
C LYS A 294 -12.60 -0.67 -17.96
N ASP A 295 -13.69 -0.78 -18.72
CA ASP A 295 -13.67 -0.59 -20.18
C ASP A 295 -13.73 0.89 -20.52
N SER A 296 -14.49 1.66 -19.75
CA SER A 296 -14.61 3.11 -19.80
C SER A 296 -14.84 3.71 -18.41
N PHE A 297 -14.70 5.03 -18.28
CA PHE A 297 -15.13 5.73 -17.09
C PHE A 297 -16.63 5.84 -17.05
N ASP A 298 -17.22 5.35 -15.95
CA ASP A 298 -18.65 5.39 -15.67
C ASP A 298 -18.93 6.43 -14.58
N ARG A 299 -19.75 7.43 -14.88
CA ARG A 299 -20.09 8.53 -13.97
C ARG A 299 -20.85 8.09 -12.72
N ASP A 300 -21.62 6.99 -12.84
CA ASP A 300 -22.45 6.48 -11.75
C ASP A 300 -21.66 5.50 -10.85
N ARG A 301 -20.43 5.19 -11.25
CA ARG A 301 -19.57 4.25 -10.57
C ARG A 301 -18.34 4.94 -9.98
N TYR A 302 -18.49 5.41 -8.78
CA TYR A 302 -17.44 6.12 -8.06
C TYR A 302 -17.37 5.70 -6.60
N LYS A 303 -16.25 6.03 -5.94
CA LYS A 303 -16.12 6.01 -4.49
C LYS A 303 -15.85 7.42 -3.99
N LYS A 304 -16.58 7.82 -2.94
CA LYS A 304 -16.50 9.14 -2.32
C LYS A 304 -15.92 9.01 -0.93
N TYR A 305 -15.00 9.90 -0.59
CA TYR A 305 -14.40 10.03 0.73
C TYR A 305 -14.51 11.48 1.20
N HIS A 306 -14.73 11.67 2.49
CA HIS A 306 -14.52 12.97 3.13
C HIS A 306 -13.08 13.08 3.62
N TRP A 307 -12.54 14.30 3.70
CA TRP A 307 -11.15 14.48 4.13
C TRP A 307 -10.86 13.88 5.52
N VAL A 308 -11.85 13.92 6.43
CA VAL A 308 -11.76 13.33 7.77
C VAL A 308 -11.64 11.80 7.74
N ASP A 309 -12.13 11.13 6.69
CA ASP A 309 -12.09 9.67 6.58
C ASP A 309 -10.65 9.16 6.52
N PHE A 310 -9.71 9.99 6.04
CA PHE A 310 -8.29 9.63 5.96
C PHE A 310 -7.56 9.62 7.31
N GLU A 311 -8.21 10.02 8.39
CA GLU A 311 -7.73 9.76 9.76
C GLU A 311 -7.81 8.25 10.10
N ASN A 312 -8.57 7.46 9.34
CA ASN A 312 -8.59 6.00 9.44
C ASN A 312 -7.49 5.39 8.56
N PRO A 313 -6.54 4.59 9.12
CA PRO A 313 -5.45 3.99 8.37
C PRO A 313 -5.90 3.10 7.22
N ASP A 314 -6.99 2.34 7.39
CA ASP A 314 -7.49 1.42 6.36
C ASP A 314 -8.02 2.19 5.14
N ILE A 315 -8.72 3.30 5.38
CA ILE A 315 -9.25 4.18 4.31
C ILE A 315 -8.10 4.91 3.60
N PHE A 316 -7.13 5.41 4.37
CA PHE A 316 -5.95 6.05 3.80
C PHE A 316 -5.13 5.08 2.94
N ASN A 317 -4.91 3.86 3.42
CA ASN A 317 -4.20 2.83 2.67
C ASN A 317 -5.00 2.40 1.41
N GLU A 318 -6.32 2.27 1.51
CA GLU A 318 -7.16 2.00 0.34
C GLU A 318 -7.02 3.09 -0.71
N LEU A 319 -7.06 4.38 -0.32
CA LEU A 319 -6.84 5.49 -1.23
C LEU A 319 -5.45 5.39 -1.88
N LYS A 320 -4.39 5.22 -1.07
CA LYS A 320 -3.01 5.12 -1.56
C LYS A 320 -2.87 4.00 -2.60
N ASN A 321 -3.48 2.84 -2.34
CA ASN A 321 -3.45 1.71 -3.27
C ASN A 321 -4.20 2.00 -4.57
N LYS A 322 -5.35 2.69 -4.52
CA LYS A 322 -6.11 3.09 -5.72
C LYS A 322 -5.36 4.10 -6.59
N LEU A 323 -4.61 4.98 -5.98
CA LEU A 323 -3.83 6.00 -6.68
C LEU A 323 -2.44 5.49 -7.11
N ASN A 324 -1.90 4.47 -6.44
CA ASN A 324 -0.61 3.85 -6.77
C ASN A 324 -0.79 2.78 -7.85
N TYR A 325 -1.21 3.21 -9.03
CA TYR A 325 -1.42 2.29 -10.16
C TYR A 325 -0.07 1.78 -10.68
N LYS A 326 0.18 0.46 -10.46
CA LYS A 326 1.34 -0.24 -11.02
C LYS A 326 1.03 -0.82 -12.40
#